data_9d65262d708e7dac7ce242666ae04855
#
_entry.id   9d65262d708e7dac7ce242666ae04855
#
_cell.length_a   1.000
_cell.length_b   1.000
_cell.length_c   1.000
_cell.angle_alpha   90.00
_cell.angle_beta   90.00
_cell.angle_gamma   90.00
#
_symmetry.space_group_name_H-M   'P 1'
#
loop_
_entity.id
_entity.type
_entity.pdbx_description
1 polymer ?
#
loop_
_entity_poly.entity_id
_entity_poly.type
_entity_poly.pdbx_seq_one_letter_code
_entity_poly.pdbx_strand_id
1 'polypeptide(L)'
;KNLASWRVNASNKHHALVVGLSDEEAIKNVMKSWNANRDLGTGMHKCFEQYLNDEPVAQEANFQAEMSQFHVAMDSLVGLTPVRTEMSVFANDAKGDAAVAGQIDLLMRDSEGGLHIVDYKRTPGDLSPNAHAFGKFFLDDLPLNDHHKYSLQLSLYALMFELQTGQPIVSTRLVQVHPDLDEVRIVPTTDLRGDARNLLEGAG
;
A
#
# COMPACT_ATOMS: atom_id res chain seq x y z
N LYS A 1 -4.14 15.33 -19.17
CA LYS A 1 -5.50 14.92 -19.63
C LYS A 1 -6.58 15.13 -18.54
N ASN A 2 -6.26 15.08 -17.25
CA ASN A 2 -7.26 15.09 -16.18
C ASN A 2 -7.66 16.51 -15.68
N LEU A 3 -6.83 17.55 -15.87
CA LEU A 3 -7.09 18.90 -15.35
C LEU A 3 -8.44 19.49 -15.82
N ALA A 4 -8.77 19.32 -17.09
CA ALA A 4 -10.04 19.83 -17.63
C ALA A 4 -11.25 19.19 -16.92
N SER A 5 -11.21 17.87 -16.71
CA SER A 5 -12.25 17.14 -15.99
C SER A 5 -12.33 17.56 -14.52
N TRP A 6 -11.20 17.77 -13.85
CA TRP A 6 -11.17 18.18 -12.44
C TRP A 6 -11.70 19.61 -12.24
N ARG A 7 -11.50 20.51 -13.22
CA ARG A 7 -12.01 21.90 -13.16
C ARG A 7 -13.53 21.99 -13.27
N VAL A 8 -14.16 21.10 -14.03
CA VAL A 8 -15.61 21.15 -14.27
C VAL A 8 -16.42 20.29 -13.31
N ASN A 9 -15.80 19.33 -12.64
CA ASN A 9 -16.47 18.42 -11.71
C ASN A 9 -16.24 18.85 -10.27
N ALA A 10 -17.18 19.59 -9.68
CA ALA A 10 -17.11 20.09 -8.31
C ALA A 10 -17.03 18.97 -7.24
N SER A 11 -17.51 17.76 -7.57
CA SER A 11 -17.40 16.61 -6.67
C SER A 11 -16.04 15.91 -6.74
N ASN A 12 -15.15 16.33 -7.65
CA ASN A 12 -13.82 15.75 -7.75
C ASN A 12 -12.94 16.24 -6.61
N LYS A 13 -12.25 15.32 -5.93
CA LYS A 13 -11.35 15.63 -4.80
C LYS A 13 -10.23 16.63 -5.13
N HIS A 14 -9.87 16.80 -6.41
CA HIS A 14 -8.87 17.77 -6.86
C HIS A 14 -9.46 19.08 -7.35
N HIS A 15 -10.79 19.23 -7.39
CA HIS A 15 -11.44 20.44 -7.93
C HIS A 15 -10.95 21.73 -7.26
N ALA A 16 -10.93 21.77 -5.93
CA ALA A 16 -10.47 22.92 -5.15
C ALA A 16 -9.01 23.30 -5.41
N LEU A 17 -8.18 22.33 -5.84
CA LEU A 17 -6.76 22.54 -6.13
C LEU A 17 -6.50 23.11 -7.53
N VAL A 18 -7.51 23.08 -8.43
CA VAL A 18 -7.30 23.39 -9.85
C VAL A 18 -8.28 24.44 -10.42
N VAL A 19 -9.42 24.69 -9.76
CA VAL A 19 -10.42 25.63 -10.22
C VAL A 19 -9.90 27.06 -10.24
N GLY A 20 -10.13 27.79 -11.34
CA GLY A 20 -9.74 29.20 -11.49
C GLY A 20 -8.23 29.46 -11.68
N LEU A 21 -7.39 28.42 -11.76
CA LEU A 21 -5.96 28.53 -11.90
C LEU A 21 -5.48 28.25 -13.33
N SER A 22 -4.30 28.76 -13.69
CA SER A 22 -3.58 28.32 -14.89
C SER A 22 -3.20 26.83 -14.79
N ASP A 23 -2.83 26.20 -15.91
CA ASP A 23 -2.40 24.79 -15.91
C ASP A 23 -1.16 24.57 -15.05
N GLU A 24 -0.20 25.49 -15.10
CA GLU A 24 1.03 25.42 -14.33
C GLU A 24 0.77 25.50 -12.83
N GLU A 25 -0.04 26.44 -12.37
CA GLU A 25 -0.41 26.60 -10.97
C GLU A 25 -1.22 25.40 -10.47
N ALA A 26 -2.17 24.91 -11.27
CA ALA A 26 -2.98 23.74 -10.95
C ALA A 26 -2.10 22.49 -10.78
N ILE A 27 -1.17 22.23 -11.69
CA ILE A 27 -0.22 21.12 -11.59
C ILE A 27 0.63 21.24 -10.33
N LYS A 28 1.17 22.43 -10.06
CA LYS A 28 2.00 22.71 -8.87
C LYS A 28 1.21 22.42 -7.58
N ASN A 29 -0.03 22.87 -7.50
CA ASN A 29 -0.88 22.65 -6.32
C ASN A 29 -1.22 21.15 -6.11
N VAL A 30 -1.57 20.45 -7.18
CA VAL A 30 -1.84 19.00 -7.11
C VAL A 30 -0.58 18.24 -6.69
N MET A 31 0.57 18.54 -7.28
CA MET A 31 1.84 17.89 -6.89
C MET A 31 2.21 18.18 -5.44
N LYS A 32 2.01 19.43 -4.98
CA LYS A 32 2.24 19.78 -3.58
C LYS A 32 1.35 18.97 -2.64
N SER A 33 0.07 18.83 -2.97
CA SER A 33 -0.87 18.01 -2.20
C SER A 33 -0.49 16.53 -2.18
N TRP A 34 -0.10 15.97 -3.33
CA TRP A 34 0.35 14.58 -3.40
C TRP A 34 1.63 14.32 -2.60
N ASN A 35 2.60 15.22 -2.69
CA ASN A 35 3.84 15.12 -1.92
C ASN A 35 3.55 15.20 -0.41
N ALA A 36 2.69 16.13 0.03
CA ALA A 36 2.31 16.22 1.43
C ALA A 36 1.64 14.92 1.94
N ASN A 37 0.73 14.32 1.15
CA ASN A 37 0.09 13.06 1.52
C ASN A 37 1.09 11.89 1.55
N ARG A 38 2.04 11.85 0.60
CA ARG A 38 3.11 10.85 0.61
C ARG A 38 3.99 11.00 1.86
N ASP A 39 4.38 12.21 2.20
CA ASP A 39 5.25 12.50 3.34
C ASP A 39 4.56 12.15 4.68
N LEU A 40 3.24 12.39 4.78
CA LEU A 40 2.43 11.91 5.90
C LEU A 40 2.39 10.38 5.96
N GLY A 41 2.22 9.68 4.83
CA GLY A 41 2.28 8.22 4.76
C GLY A 41 3.64 7.71 5.26
N THR A 42 4.73 8.26 4.75
CA THR A 42 6.09 7.89 5.16
C THR A 42 6.33 8.12 6.66
N GLY A 43 5.87 9.26 7.19
CA GLY A 43 5.99 9.56 8.63
C GLY A 43 5.21 8.56 9.49
N MET A 44 4.01 8.19 9.07
CA MET A 44 3.20 7.18 9.75
C MET A 44 3.88 5.81 9.77
N HIS A 45 4.36 5.31 8.60
CA HIS A 45 5.09 4.04 8.53
C HIS A 45 6.29 4.04 9.47
N LYS A 46 7.04 5.16 9.52
CA LYS A 46 8.17 5.29 10.44
C LYS A 46 7.77 5.20 11.91
N CYS A 47 6.61 5.76 12.31
CA CYS A 47 6.10 5.63 13.66
C CYS A 47 5.76 4.16 14.00
N PHE A 48 5.10 3.44 13.08
CA PHE A 48 4.74 2.04 13.27
C PHE A 48 5.98 1.14 13.33
N GLU A 49 6.96 1.37 12.45
CA GLU A 49 8.26 0.68 12.47
C GLU A 49 8.96 0.87 13.81
N GLN A 50 9.10 2.13 14.28
CA GLN A 50 9.75 2.44 15.54
C GLN A 50 9.06 1.74 16.72
N TYR A 51 7.72 1.79 16.77
CA TYR A 51 6.96 1.11 17.81
C TYR A 51 7.20 -0.41 17.81
N LEU A 52 7.15 -1.06 16.63
CA LEU A 52 7.34 -2.51 16.51
C LEU A 52 8.77 -2.97 16.82
N ASN A 53 9.74 -2.08 16.72
CA ASN A 53 11.16 -2.34 17.02
C ASN A 53 11.56 -1.88 18.42
N ASP A 54 10.61 -1.53 19.29
CA ASP A 54 10.87 -1.00 20.64
C ASP A 54 11.76 0.26 20.64
N GLU A 55 11.70 1.05 19.56
CA GLU A 55 12.39 2.33 19.43
C GLU A 55 11.52 3.50 19.91
N PRO A 56 12.12 4.63 20.36
CA PRO A 56 11.35 5.84 20.67
C PRO A 56 10.61 6.37 19.43
N VAL A 57 9.30 6.55 19.52
CA VAL A 57 8.47 7.07 18.41
C VAL A 57 8.58 8.59 18.36
N ALA A 58 9.46 9.10 17.51
CA ALA A 58 9.86 10.51 17.49
C ALA A 58 8.74 11.48 17.04
N GLN A 59 7.77 11.03 16.25
CA GLN A 59 6.70 11.87 15.69
C GLN A 59 5.29 11.42 16.10
N GLU A 60 5.14 10.66 17.17
CA GLU A 60 3.87 10.12 17.64
C GLU A 60 2.77 11.19 17.77
N ALA A 61 3.14 12.37 18.28
CA ALA A 61 2.22 13.50 18.44
C ALA A 61 1.56 13.97 17.13
N ASN A 62 2.19 13.73 15.98
CA ASN A 62 1.67 14.09 14.66
C ASN A 62 0.72 13.02 14.09
N PHE A 63 0.73 11.80 14.64
CA PHE A 63 0.02 10.62 14.13
C PHE A 63 -0.82 9.93 15.20
N GLN A 64 -1.34 10.67 16.19
CA GLN A 64 -2.08 10.11 17.32
C GLN A 64 -3.29 9.25 16.90
N ALA A 65 -4.05 9.70 15.90
CA ALA A 65 -5.20 8.97 15.40
C ALA A 65 -4.77 7.66 14.71
N GLU A 66 -3.77 7.74 13.84
CA GLU A 66 -3.22 6.59 13.13
C GLU A 66 -2.56 5.59 14.08
N MET A 67 -1.82 6.07 15.11
CA MET A 67 -1.22 5.21 16.14
C MET A 67 -2.28 4.50 16.98
N SER A 68 -3.36 5.20 17.36
CA SER A 68 -4.50 4.58 18.07
C SER A 68 -5.15 3.49 17.21
N GLN A 69 -5.40 3.76 15.93
CA GLN A 69 -5.94 2.78 14.98
C GLN A 69 -4.97 1.61 14.75
N PHE A 70 -3.67 1.89 14.69
CA PHE A 70 -2.63 0.86 14.57
C PHE A 70 -2.63 -0.11 15.76
N HIS A 71 -2.73 0.38 17.00
CA HIS A 71 -2.79 -0.48 18.18
C HIS A 71 -4.03 -1.39 18.12
N VAL A 72 -5.20 -0.84 17.78
CA VAL A 72 -6.41 -1.64 17.58
C VAL A 72 -6.24 -2.70 16.49
N ALA A 73 -5.54 -2.35 15.40
CA ALA A 73 -5.25 -3.32 14.34
C ALA A 73 -4.34 -4.45 14.83
N MET A 74 -3.26 -4.12 15.55
CA MET A 74 -2.34 -5.13 16.09
C MET A 74 -3.04 -6.06 17.08
N ASP A 75 -3.87 -5.52 17.97
CA ASP A 75 -4.69 -6.31 18.89
C ASP A 75 -5.72 -7.21 18.17
N SER A 76 -6.18 -6.79 16.97
CA SER A 76 -7.13 -7.56 16.15
C SER A 76 -6.46 -8.65 15.32
N LEU A 77 -5.15 -8.61 15.11
CA LEU A 77 -4.37 -9.62 14.41
C LEU A 77 -3.96 -10.78 15.35
N VAL A 78 -4.95 -11.31 16.08
CA VAL A 78 -4.78 -12.37 17.08
C VAL A 78 -4.06 -13.59 16.48
N GLY A 79 -3.07 -14.11 17.21
CA GLY A 79 -2.30 -15.29 16.80
C GLY A 79 -1.18 -15.01 15.81
N LEU A 80 -1.00 -13.75 15.40
CA LEU A 80 0.13 -13.32 14.58
C LEU A 80 1.15 -12.57 15.43
N THR A 81 2.42 -12.87 15.23
CA THR A 81 3.56 -12.23 15.93
C THR A 81 4.43 -11.50 14.89
N PRO A 82 4.81 -10.23 15.10
CA PRO A 82 5.77 -9.53 14.27
C PRO A 82 7.09 -10.28 14.14
N VAL A 83 7.62 -10.37 12.92
CA VAL A 83 8.91 -11.02 12.63
C VAL A 83 9.91 -9.99 12.12
N ARG A 84 9.49 -9.12 11.20
CA ARG A 84 10.35 -8.10 10.60
C ARG A 84 9.53 -6.96 10.03
N THR A 85 10.04 -5.74 10.23
CA THR A 85 9.55 -4.52 9.61
C THR A 85 10.42 -4.12 8.42
N GLU A 86 9.86 -3.36 7.48
CA GLU A 86 10.55 -2.70 6.37
C GLU A 86 11.51 -3.65 5.61
N MET A 87 11.04 -4.86 5.31
CA MET A 87 11.85 -5.90 4.68
C MET A 87 11.93 -5.68 3.16
N SER A 88 13.13 -5.42 2.65
CA SER A 88 13.36 -5.32 1.20
C SER A 88 13.24 -6.68 0.51
N VAL A 89 12.50 -6.69 -0.60
CA VAL A 89 12.35 -7.83 -1.50
C VAL A 89 12.66 -7.40 -2.94
N PHE A 90 13.19 -8.31 -3.76
CA PHE A 90 13.49 -8.02 -5.16
C PHE A 90 13.40 -9.27 -6.02
N ALA A 91 13.26 -9.05 -7.32
CA ALA A 91 13.43 -10.09 -8.33
C ALA A 91 14.49 -9.63 -9.36
N ASN A 92 15.28 -10.57 -9.82
CA ASN A 92 16.31 -10.33 -10.82
C ASN A 92 15.76 -10.60 -12.24
N ASP A 93 16.32 -9.92 -13.22
CA ASP A 93 16.12 -10.22 -14.63
C ASP A 93 16.95 -11.46 -15.07
N ALA A 94 16.87 -11.81 -16.35
CA ALA A 94 17.60 -12.93 -16.92
C ALA A 94 19.14 -12.75 -16.87
N LYS A 95 19.64 -11.52 -16.63
CA LYS A 95 21.08 -11.21 -16.50
C LYS A 95 21.57 -11.28 -15.06
N GLY A 96 20.63 -11.40 -14.09
CA GLY A 96 20.92 -11.39 -12.66
C GLY A 96 20.90 -10.00 -12.03
N ASP A 97 20.53 -8.95 -12.78
CA ASP A 97 20.35 -7.60 -12.26
C ASP A 97 18.97 -7.43 -11.62
N ALA A 98 18.87 -6.62 -10.57
CA ALA A 98 17.59 -6.37 -9.91
C ALA A 98 16.64 -5.60 -10.84
N ALA A 99 15.61 -6.30 -11.34
CA ALA A 99 14.62 -5.74 -12.26
C ALA A 99 13.46 -5.07 -11.54
N VAL A 100 13.02 -5.65 -10.42
CA VAL A 100 11.93 -5.16 -9.59
C VAL A 100 12.33 -5.27 -8.13
N ALA A 101 12.05 -4.22 -7.36
CA ALA A 101 12.27 -4.21 -5.91
C ALA A 101 11.06 -3.60 -5.18
N GLY A 102 10.90 -3.99 -3.93
CA GLY A 102 9.86 -3.46 -3.05
C GLY A 102 10.24 -3.62 -1.59
N GLN A 103 9.34 -3.21 -0.72
CA GLN A 103 9.54 -3.26 0.71
C GLN A 103 8.24 -3.73 1.37
N ILE A 104 8.35 -4.78 2.18
CA ILE A 104 7.26 -5.31 3.00
C ILE A 104 7.23 -4.51 4.29
N ASP A 105 6.13 -3.84 4.59
CA ASP A 105 6.00 -3.01 5.80
C ASP A 105 6.12 -3.86 7.06
N LEU A 106 5.41 -4.99 7.13
CA LEU A 106 5.44 -5.92 8.25
C LEU A 106 5.28 -7.37 7.79
N LEU A 107 6.24 -8.19 8.15
CA LEU A 107 6.15 -9.66 8.07
C LEU A 107 5.76 -10.19 9.44
N MET A 108 4.71 -11.03 9.49
CA MET A 108 4.21 -11.67 10.71
C MET A 108 4.25 -13.18 10.57
N ARG A 109 4.21 -13.87 11.72
CA ARG A 109 4.18 -15.35 11.78
C ARG A 109 3.04 -15.80 12.69
N ASP A 110 2.32 -16.84 12.26
CA ASP A 110 1.34 -17.53 13.09
C ASP A 110 1.97 -18.63 13.97
N SER A 111 1.16 -19.25 14.81
CA SER A 111 1.60 -20.32 15.74
C SER A 111 2.03 -21.61 15.03
N GLU A 112 1.66 -21.80 13.77
CA GLU A 112 2.04 -22.96 12.95
C GLU A 112 3.30 -22.68 12.12
N GLY A 113 3.83 -21.45 12.18
CA GLY A 113 5.02 -21.02 11.47
C GLY A 113 4.71 -20.39 10.10
N GLY A 114 3.45 -20.28 9.71
CA GLY A 114 3.00 -19.64 8.49
C GLY A 114 3.35 -18.15 8.48
N LEU A 115 3.74 -17.61 7.33
CA LEU A 115 4.14 -16.22 7.16
C LEU A 115 3.05 -15.39 6.49
N HIS A 116 2.86 -14.18 7.00
CA HIS A 116 1.82 -13.24 6.56
C HIS A 116 2.41 -11.87 6.31
N ILE A 117 2.00 -11.22 5.22
CA ILE A 117 2.38 -9.83 4.92
C ILE A 117 1.24 -8.91 5.35
N VAL A 118 1.58 -7.87 6.09
CA VAL A 118 0.71 -6.75 6.44
C VAL A 118 1.30 -5.47 5.87
N ASP A 119 0.48 -4.69 5.19
CA ASP A 119 0.87 -3.43 4.58
C ASP A 119 -0.06 -2.31 5.06
N TYR A 120 0.50 -1.17 5.42
CA TYR A 120 -0.24 -0.06 5.98
C TYR A 120 -0.62 0.94 4.89
N LYS A 121 -1.88 1.35 4.87
CA LYS A 121 -2.37 2.36 3.91
C LYS A 121 -3.04 3.51 4.64
N ARG A 122 -2.43 4.71 4.52
CA ARG A 122 -3.01 5.96 5.02
C ARG A 122 -3.95 6.57 3.96
N THR A 123 -5.21 6.19 4.00
CA THR A 123 -6.22 6.68 3.05
C THR A 123 -7.63 6.64 3.64
N PRO A 124 -8.47 7.69 3.43
CA PRO A 124 -9.89 7.63 3.77
C PRO A 124 -10.72 6.93 2.69
N GLY A 125 -10.10 6.59 1.53
CA GLY A 125 -10.79 6.02 0.37
C GLY A 125 -11.33 4.61 0.61
N ASP A 126 -12.28 4.19 -0.22
CA ASP A 126 -12.79 2.83 -0.19
C ASP A 126 -11.77 1.85 -0.77
N LEU A 127 -11.44 0.81 -0.01
CA LEU A 127 -10.59 -0.31 -0.41
C LEU A 127 -11.40 -1.58 -0.70
N SER A 128 -12.68 -1.45 -1.07
CA SER A 128 -13.48 -2.61 -1.50
C SER A 128 -12.99 -3.14 -2.86
N PRO A 129 -13.22 -4.43 -3.15
CA PRO A 129 -12.84 -5.02 -4.45
C PRO A 129 -13.71 -4.55 -5.63
N ASN A 130 -14.76 -3.76 -5.39
CA ASN A 130 -15.67 -3.30 -6.44
C ASN A 130 -14.99 -2.29 -7.36
N ALA A 131 -15.12 -2.50 -8.68
CA ALA A 131 -14.55 -1.61 -9.69
C ALA A 131 -15.49 -1.42 -10.89
N HIS A 132 -15.37 -0.27 -11.53
CA HIS A 132 -16.12 0.09 -12.75
C HIS A 132 -15.22 0.18 -14.00
N ALA A 133 -13.92 -0.12 -13.85
CA ALA A 133 -12.95 -0.07 -14.93
C ALA A 133 -11.93 -1.22 -14.76
N PHE A 134 -11.30 -1.61 -15.86
CA PHE A 134 -10.31 -2.69 -15.90
C PHE A 134 -8.94 -2.17 -16.38
N GLY A 135 -7.90 -2.93 -16.13
CA GLY A 135 -6.53 -2.67 -16.55
C GLY A 135 -6.37 -2.68 -18.07
N LYS A 136 -5.14 -2.86 -18.54
CA LYS A 136 -4.80 -2.92 -19.97
C LYS A 136 -3.73 -3.98 -20.19
N PHE A 137 -3.64 -4.48 -21.43
CA PHE A 137 -2.71 -5.53 -21.85
C PHE A 137 -2.93 -6.81 -21.04
N PHE A 138 -1.88 -7.41 -20.48
CA PHE A 138 -1.96 -8.61 -19.65
C PHE A 138 -2.62 -8.39 -18.26
N LEU A 139 -3.13 -7.18 -17.98
CA LEU A 139 -3.93 -6.84 -16.80
C LEU A 139 -5.35 -6.40 -17.20
N ASP A 140 -5.83 -6.73 -18.39
CA ASP A 140 -7.12 -6.29 -18.92
C ASP A 140 -8.32 -6.91 -18.17
N ASP A 141 -8.13 -8.08 -17.58
CA ASP A 141 -9.10 -8.72 -16.69
C ASP A 141 -9.05 -8.22 -15.24
N LEU A 142 -8.03 -7.42 -14.86
CA LEU A 142 -7.87 -6.94 -13.50
C LEU A 142 -8.70 -5.68 -13.25
N PRO A 143 -9.60 -5.66 -12.24
CA PRO A 143 -10.35 -4.46 -11.87
C PRO A 143 -9.43 -3.29 -11.48
N LEU A 144 -9.69 -2.11 -12.06
CA LEU A 144 -8.87 -0.92 -11.85
C LEU A 144 -9.39 -0.10 -10.66
N ASN A 145 -9.07 -0.51 -9.44
CA ASN A 145 -9.31 0.22 -8.19
C ASN A 145 -8.10 0.10 -7.25
N ASP A 146 -8.14 0.81 -6.14
CA ASP A 146 -7.01 0.81 -5.21
C ASP A 146 -6.84 -0.55 -4.50
N HIS A 147 -7.94 -1.28 -4.23
CA HIS A 147 -7.88 -2.64 -3.69
C HIS A 147 -7.03 -3.58 -4.56
N HIS A 148 -7.34 -3.66 -5.87
CA HIS A 148 -6.63 -4.57 -6.78
C HIS A 148 -5.20 -4.12 -7.06
N LYS A 149 -4.93 -2.80 -7.09
CA LYS A 149 -3.55 -2.30 -7.21
C LYS A 149 -2.70 -2.72 -6.01
N TYR A 150 -3.22 -2.58 -4.78
CA TYR A 150 -2.52 -3.01 -3.58
C TYR A 150 -2.45 -4.54 -3.47
N SER A 151 -3.50 -5.26 -3.90
CA SER A 151 -3.47 -6.72 -3.98
C SER A 151 -2.37 -7.22 -4.91
N LEU A 152 -2.22 -6.60 -6.10
CA LEU A 152 -1.15 -6.91 -7.04
C LEU A 152 0.23 -6.57 -6.46
N GLN A 153 0.37 -5.42 -5.79
CA GLN A 153 1.61 -5.04 -5.11
C GLN A 153 2.01 -6.09 -4.07
N LEU A 154 1.09 -6.50 -3.19
CA LEU A 154 1.39 -7.48 -2.15
C LEU A 154 1.60 -8.89 -2.70
N SER A 155 0.89 -9.27 -3.76
CA SER A 155 1.13 -10.54 -4.47
C SER A 155 2.53 -10.57 -5.11
N LEU A 156 2.98 -9.43 -5.65
CA LEU A 156 4.35 -9.28 -6.18
C LEU A 156 5.39 -9.40 -5.04
N TYR A 157 5.16 -8.75 -3.89
CA TYR A 157 6.05 -8.85 -2.74
C TYR A 157 6.10 -10.28 -2.19
N ALA A 158 4.95 -10.96 -2.06
CA ALA A 158 4.88 -12.35 -1.66
C ALA A 158 5.67 -13.25 -2.61
N LEU A 159 5.48 -13.09 -3.92
CA LEU A 159 6.20 -13.86 -4.94
C LEU A 159 7.71 -13.64 -4.87
N MET A 160 8.16 -12.37 -4.75
CA MET A 160 9.59 -12.05 -4.61
C MET A 160 10.17 -12.65 -3.33
N PHE A 161 9.45 -12.57 -2.20
CA PHE A 161 9.87 -13.20 -0.95
C PHE A 161 9.99 -14.72 -1.08
N GLU A 162 8.98 -15.37 -1.67
CA GLU A 162 8.97 -16.83 -1.90
C GLU A 162 10.13 -17.27 -2.80
N LEU A 163 10.44 -16.51 -3.86
CA LEU A 163 11.57 -16.79 -4.76
C LEU A 163 12.93 -16.65 -4.04
N GLN A 164 13.06 -15.67 -3.13
CA GLN A 164 14.31 -15.43 -2.41
C GLN A 164 14.55 -16.41 -1.27
N THR A 165 13.49 -16.84 -0.57
CA THR A 165 13.61 -17.57 0.70
C THR A 165 13.19 -19.03 0.60
N GLY A 166 12.41 -19.39 -0.41
CA GLY A 166 11.76 -20.70 -0.52
C GLY A 166 10.60 -20.89 0.47
N GLN A 167 10.23 -19.88 1.25
CA GLN A 167 9.15 -19.94 2.24
C GLN A 167 7.87 -19.34 1.68
N PRO A 168 6.72 -20.03 1.75
CA PRO A 168 5.46 -19.51 1.23
C PRO A 168 4.88 -18.42 2.13
N ILE A 169 4.20 -17.45 1.51
CA ILE A 169 3.35 -16.48 2.20
C ILE A 169 1.91 -17.01 2.24
N VAL A 170 1.37 -17.19 3.44
CA VAL A 170 0.02 -17.75 3.67
C VAL A 170 -1.07 -16.74 3.33
N SER A 171 -0.91 -15.48 3.73
CA SER A 171 -1.88 -14.43 3.42
C SER A 171 -1.24 -13.04 3.35
N THR A 172 -1.94 -12.14 2.68
CA THR A 172 -1.60 -10.73 2.60
C THR A 172 -2.81 -9.88 2.99
N ARG A 173 -2.58 -8.76 3.73
CA ARG A 173 -3.63 -7.88 4.26
C ARG A 173 -3.20 -6.43 4.20
N LEU A 174 -4.18 -5.56 4.01
CA LEU A 174 -4.03 -4.12 4.17
C LEU A 174 -4.57 -3.72 5.55
N VAL A 175 -3.84 -2.88 6.26
CA VAL A 175 -4.33 -2.17 7.45
C VAL A 175 -4.56 -0.72 7.03
N GLN A 176 -5.82 -0.36 6.88
CA GLN A 176 -6.24 0.98 6.46
C GLN A 176 -6.45 1.85 7.69
N VAL A 177 -5.67 2.92 7.78
CA VAL A 177 -5.76 3.94 8.83
C VAL A 177 -5.87 5.33 8.22
N HIS A 178 -6.60 6.22 8.86
CA HIS A 178 -6.66 7.64 8.50
C HIS A 178 -7.42 8.41 9.59
N PRO A 179 -7.08 9.66 9.93
CA PRO A 179 -7.80 10.44 10.94
C PRO A 179 -9.28 10.68 10.60
N ASP A 180 -9.67 10.60 9.32
CA ASP A 180 -11.07 10.74 8.88
C ASP A 180 -11.85 9.42 8.91
N LEU A 181 -11.26 8.32 9.37
CA LEU A 181 -11.95 7.05 9.57
C LEU A 181 -12.37 6.91 11.04
N ASP A 182 -13.61 6.52 11.26
CA ASP A 182 -14.12 6.24 12.61
C ASP A 182 -13.42 5.03 13.26
N GLU A 183 -12.97 4.08 12.43
CA GLU A 183 -12.28 2.86 12.87
C GLU A 183 -11.25 2.38 11.86
N VAL A 184 -10.24 1.64 12.34
CA VAL A 184 -9.29 0.94 11.49
C VAL A 184 -9.98 -0.17 10.70
N ARG A 185 -9.50 -0.42 9.48
CA ARG A 185 -10.01 -1.53 8.65
C ARG A 185 -8.88 -2.47 8.30
N ILE A 186 -9.10 -3.77 8.55
CA ILE A 186 -8.20 -4.84 8.11
C ILE A 186 -8.84 -5.50 6.90
N VAL A 187 -8.26 -5.27 5.72
CA VAL A 187 -8.81 -5.70 4.43
C VAL A 187 -7.96 -6.83 3.88
N PRO A 188 -8.50 -8.07 3.76
CA PRO A 188 -7.78 -9.12 3.05
C PRO A 188 -7.62 -8.74 1.59
N THR A 189 -6.47 -9.05 1.00
CA THR A 189 -6.21 -8.80 -0.41
C THR A 189 -6.61 -10.00 -1.27
N THR A 190 -6.82 -9.75 -2.56
CA THR A 190 -6.97 -10.81 -3.56
C THR A 190 -5.61 -11.40 -3.89
N ASP A 191 -5.49 -12.72 -3.95
CA ASP A 191 -4.26 -13.38 -4.42
C ASP A 191 -4.14 -13.23 -5.94
N LEU A 192 -3.18 -12.42 -6.37
CA LEU A 192 -2.86 -12.10 -7.77
C LEU A 192 -1.44 -12.55 -8.12
N ARG A 193 -0.92 -13.61 -7.48
CA ARG A 193 0.43 -14.12 -7.78
C ARG A 193 0.60 -14.61 -9.21
N GLY A 194 -0.49 -15.04 -9.87
CA GLY A 194 -0.47 -15.32 -11.31
C GLY A 194 -0.14 -14.09 -12.14
N ASP A 195 -0.87 -12.99 -11.91
CA ASP A 195 -0.63 -11.70 -12.59
C ASP A 195 0.74 -11.11 -12.23
N ALA A 196 1.14 -11.22 -10.97
CA ALA A 196 2.47 -10.79 -10.50
C ALA A 196 3.60 -11.55 -11.21
N ARG A 197 3.44 -12.86 -11.46
CA ARG A 197 4.40 -13.67 -12.23
C ARG A 197 4.49 -13.21 -13.67
N ASN A 198 3.35 -12.99 -14.33
CA ASN A 198 3.31 -12.47 -15.70
C ASN A 198 4.02 -11.10 -15.80
N LEU A 199 3.88 -10.25 -14.77
CA LEU A 199 4.60 -8.97 -14.71
C LEU A 199 6.12 -9.16 -14.61
N LEU A 200 6.60 -10.08 -13.78
CA LEU A 200 8.03 -10.35 -13.65
C LEU A 200 8.62 -10.95 -14.95
N GLU A 201 7.90 -11.86 -15.60
CA GLU A 201 8.32 -12.49 -16.86
C GLU A 201 8.29 -11.50 -18.04
N GLY A 202 7.35 -10.55 -18.05
CA GLY A 202 7.25 -9.50 -19.07
C GLY A 202 8.21 -8.32 -18.88
N ALA A 203 8.87 -8.23 -17.75
CA ALA A 203 9.86 -7.19 -17.42
C ALA A 203 11.30 -7.58 -17.84
N GLY A 204 11.51 -8.81 -18.38
CA GLY A 204 12.81 -9.35 -18.78
C GLY A 204 13.16 -9.16 -20.26
#